data_74dd53840ae70172c9f6ebc909d6b7cd
#
_entry.id   74dd53840ae70172c9f6ebc909d6b7cd
#
_cell.length_a   1.000
_cell.length_b   1.000
_cell.length_c   1.000
_cell.angle_alpha   90.00
_cell.angle_beta   90.00
_cell.angle_gamma   90.00
#
_symmetry.space_group_name_H-M   'P 1'
#
loop_
_entity.id
_entity.type
_entity.pdbx_description
1 polymer ?
#
loop_
_entity_poly.entity_id
_entity_poly.type
_entity_poly.pdbx_seq_one_letter_code
_entity_poly.pdbx_strand_id
1 'polypeptide(L)'
;MKDINVGRIVMARFVRSLLLLTGLCACSFAYAVEPGVNNPLLSELRPWCIGRLMFDRPVSSEISDERYEYRGEKLVTTHDVSAEDYDAKVAAREKELRTKQRVNPVDLQEQTGRMSLEKAFSPVPHSRVFVFNDAVAKAVALPFDTEGYLFANRTLVRTTSLIGADVLDRAESIYDDTYRRIKVRDNWAVPTESGFCFDGGVVAGPSTYSEEVSQSFALMPGRPALLVIKLRDAVDVDLEQPLTRNLRALRATLNRMPGRYSILRQGKRQVAGMDAEEVLFALRDGAVTVYRFYLLAPGNPATVEQPHTSVELLLGAPARDDLPPEKATSPVDEAGALQVWDTLLNSLRARPGAI
;
A
#
# COMPACT_ATOMS: atom_id res chain seq x y z
N MET A 1 -61.48 1.28 39.95
CA MET A 1 -62.90 1.46 39.57
C MET A 1 -63.03 1.02 38.15
N LYS A 2 -63.62 -0.17 38.09
CA LYS A 2 -64.54 -0.73 37.09
C LYS A 2 -63.97 -0.88 35.71
N ASP A 3 -63.63 -2.07 35.34
CA ASP A 3 -64.44 -3.27 35.05
C ASP A 3 -65.03 -3.26 33.65
N ILE A 4 -64.75 -4.34 33.00
CA ILE A 4 -65.66 -5.39 32.44
C ILE A 4 -65.92 -5.15 30.96
N ASN A 5 -65.97 -6.10 30.04
CA ASN A 5 -65.85 -7.56 29.96
C ASN A 5 -66.14 -7.97 28.51
N VAL A 6 -65.48 -9.00 28.03
CA VAL A 6 -66.11 -10.22 27.47
C VAL A 6 -66.99 -10.10 26.24
N GLY A 7 -66.67 -10.92 25.24
CA GLY A 7 -67.61 -11.34 24.19
C GLY A 7 -66.94 -12.11 23.09
N ARG A 8 -66.66 -13.30 23.34
CA ARG A 8 -66.65 -14.54 22.62
C ARG A 8 -67.85 -14.74 21.69
N ILE A 9 -67.65 -15.47 20.62
CA ILE A 9 -68.45 -16.56 19.98
C ILE A 9 -68.43 -16.41 18.47
N VAL A 10 -67.69 -17.22 17.70
CA VAL A 10 -67.87 -18.61 17.24
C VAL A 10 -68.66 -18.75 15.93
N MET A 11 -68.09 -19.55 15.07
CA MET A 11 -68.63 -20.32 13.94
C MET A 11 -68.81 -19.59 12.61
N ALA A 12 -68.25 -20.01 11.60
CA ALA A 12 -67.94 -21.26 10.90
C ALA A 12 -68.61 -21.30 9.53
N ARG A 13 -67.83 -21.69 8.58
CA ARG A 13 -68.16 -22.50 7.40
C ARG A 13 -68.46 -21.87 6.04
N PHE A 14 -67.70 -22.44 5.12
CA PHE A 14 -67.97 -22.78 3.71
C PHE A 14 -67.76 -21.70 2.66
N VAL A 15 -67.04 -21.82 1.67
CA VAL A 15 -66.59 -22.85 0.73
C VAL A 15 -66.22 -22.21 -0.60
N ARG A 16 -65.24 -22.78 -1.20
CA ARG A 16 -64.92 -22.88 -2.64
C ARG A 16 -64.23 -21.74 -3.35
N SER A 17 -62.97 -21.99 -3.57
CA SER A 17 -62.36 -22.19 -4.90
C SER A 17 -62.56 -21.07 -5.90
N LEU A 18 -61.54 -20.25 -6.04
CA LEU A 18 -61.12 -19.82 -7.38
C LEU A 18 -59.59 -19.69 -7.40
N LEU A 19 -58.96 -20.71 -7.99
CA LEU A 19 -57.56 -20.70 -8.39
C LEU A 19 -57.38 -19.61 -9.44
N LEU A 20 -56.82 -18.46 -9.05
CA LEU A 20 -56.20 -17.55 -9.96
C LEU A 20 -54.70 -17.75 -9.85
N LEU A 21 -54.14 -18.53 -10.75
CA LEU A 21 -52.72 -18.58 -11.08
C LEU A 21 -52.31 -17.22 -11.61
N THR A 22 -51.87 -16.33 -10.74
CA THR A 22 -51.01 -15.21 -11.15
C THR A 22 -49.60 -15.75 -11.21
N GLY A 23 -49.19 -16.15 -12.40
CA GLY A 23 -47.79 -16.44 -12.71
C GLY A 23 -46.97 -15.18 -12.48
N LEU A 24 -46.30 -15.09 -11.33
CA LEU A 24 -45.15 -14.18 -11.17
C LEU A 24 -44.06 -14.71 -12.10
N CYS A 25 -43.98 -14.10 -13.29
CA CYS A 25 -42.83 -14.18 -14.13
C CYS A 25 -41.69 -13.45 -13.39
N ALA A 26 -40.97 -14.18 -12.53
CA ALA A 26 -39.68 -13.74 -12.04
C ALA A 26 -38.76 -13.69 -13.27
N CYS A 27 -38.69 -12.53 -13.92
CA CYS A 27 -37.60 -12.24 -14.85
C CYS A 27 -36.34 -12.23 -14.04
N SER A 28 -35.73 -13.40 -13.88
CA SER A 28 -34.32 -13.50 -13.53
C SER A 28 -33.56 -12.83 -14.66
N PHE A 29 -33.19 -11.57 -14.48
CA PHE A 29 -32.13 -10.98 -15.26
C PHE A 29 -30.87 -11.77 -14.93
N ALA A 30 -30.68 -12.88 -15.65
CA ALA A 30 -29.37 -13.44 -15.81
C ALA A 30 -28.57 -12.35 -16.53
N TYR A 31 -27.79 -11.61 -15.79
CA TYR A 31 -26.67 -10.90 -16.38
C TYR A 31 -25.84 -11.97 -17.06
N ALA A 32 -25.96 -12.06 -18.37
CA ALA A 32 -25.02 -12.77 -19.20
C ALA A 32 -23.67 -12.06 -18.91
N VAL A 33 -22.83 -12.70 -18.12
CA VAL A 33 -21.40 -12.38 -18.06
C VAL A 33 -20.94 -12.65 -19.48
N GLU A 34 -20.74 -11.58 -20.26
CA GLU A 34 -20.06 -11.69 -21.54
C GLU A 34 -18.78 -12.51 -21.29
N PRO A 35 -18.44 -13.48 -22.16
CA PRO A 35 -17.22 -14.25 -22.02
C PRO A 35 -16.07 -13.24 -21.95
N GLY A 36 -15.47 -13.12 -20.77
CA GLY A 36 -14.51 -12.06 -20.45
C GLY A 36 -13.42 -12.03 -21.51
N VAL A 37 -13.23 -10.88 -22.13
CA VAL A 37 -12.04 -10.60 -22.91
C VAL A 37 -10.86 -11.05 -22.05
N ASN A 38 -10.08 -11.99 -22.56
CA ASN A 38 -8.94 -12.57 -21.84
C ASN A 38 -7.88 -11.47 -21.67
N ASN A 39 -8.02 -10.69 -20.59
CA ASN A 39 -7.14 -9.56 -20.33
C ASN A 39 -5.83 -10.08 -19.71
N PRO A 40 -4.70 -10.00 -20.44
CA PRO A 40 -3.45 -10.57 -19.97
C PRO A 40 -2.93 -9.93 -18.67
N LEU A 41 -3.42 -8.74 -18.31
CA LEU A 41 -3.05 -8.04 -17.08
C LEU A 41 -3.88 -8.47 -15.86
N LEU A 42 -4.86 -9.37 -16.04
CA LEU A 42 -5.78 -9.82 -14.99
C LEU A 42 -5.78 -11.34 -14.80
N SER A 43 -4.79 -12.03 -15.37
CA SER A 43 -4.72 -13.47 -15.23
C SER A 43 -4.37 -13.88 -13.80
N GLU A 44 -5.07 -14.90 -13.28
CA GLU A 44 -4.77 -15.54 -12.00
C GLU A 44 -4.59 -14.56 -10.83
N LEU A 45 -5.67 -13.84 -10.49
CA LEU A 45 -5.67 -12.88 -9.38
C LEU A 45 -5.61 -13.60 -8.02
N ARG A 46 -4.75 -13.12 -7.12
CA ARG A 46 -4.65 -13.61 -5.75
C ARG A 46 -4.60 -12.45 -4.76
N PRO A 47 -5.17 -12.64 -3.55
CA PRO A 47 -5.10 -11.64 -2.50
C PRO A 47 -3.66 -11.28 -2.13
N TRP A 48 -3.38 -9.99 -2.03
CA TRP A 48 -2.11 -9.41 -1.63
C TRP A 48 -2.32 -8.38 -0.53
N CYS A 49 -1.52 -8.46 0.53
CA CYS A 49 -1.57 -7.52 1.65
C CYS A 49 -0.62 -6.36 1.44
N ILE A 50 -1.11 -5.14 1.60
CA ILE A 50 -0.35 -3.89 1.51
C ILE A 50 -0.72 -2.96 2.68
N GLY A 51 0.20 -2.71 3.62
CA GLY A 51 -0.14 -2.01 4.85
C GLY A 51 -1.27 -2.73 5.61
N ARG A 52 -2.38 -2.02 5.83
CA ARG A 52 -3.59 -2.60 6.44
C ARG A 52 -4.70 -2.92 5.44
N LEU A 53 -4.46 -2.67 4.18
CA LEU A 53 -5.36 -3.01 3.09
C LEU A 53 -4.94 -4.32 2.41
N MET A 54 -5.81 -4.81 1.55
CA MET A 54 -5.52 -5.90 0.64
C MET A 54 -6.20 -5.63 -0.71
N PHE A 55 -5.63 -6.19 -1.77
CA PHE A 55 -6.23 -6.20 -3.10
C PHE A 55 -5.85 -7.48 -3.82
N ASP A 56 -6.55 -7.80 -4.91
CA ASP A 56 -6.26 -8.98 -5.68
C ASP A 56 -5.35 -8.58 -6.86
N ARG A 57 -4.09 -9.09 -6.86
CA ARG A 57 -3.10 -8.79 -7.90
C ARG A 57 -2.83 -10.02 -8.78
N PRO A 58 -2.43 -9.82 -10.03
CA PRO A 58 -1.99 -10.92 -10.89
C PRO A 58 -0.76 -11.63 -10.30
N VAL A 59 -0.78 -12.96 -10.25
CA VAL A 59 0.35 -13.76 -9.75
C VAL A 59 1.62 -13.55 -10.57
N SER A 60 1.47 -13.32 -11.88
CA SER A 60 2.57 -13.02 -12.80
C SER A 60 3.18 -11.63 -12.62
N SER A 61 2.55 -10.74 -11.84
CA SER A 61 3.11 -9.40 -11.60
C SER A 61 4.30 -9.46 -10.63
N GLU A 62 5.24 -8.55 -10.81
CA GLU A 62 6.44 -8.45 -9.96
C GLU A 62 6.43 -7.13 -9.20
N ILE A 63 6.97 -7.12 -7.97
CA ILE A 63 7.24 -5.88 -7.25
C ILE A 63 8.38 -5.16 -7.99
N SER A 64 8.13 -3.93 -8.44
CA SER A 64 9.09 -3.11 -9.16
C SER A 64 9.82 -2.13 -8.25
N ASP A 65 9.10 -1.59 -7.27
CA ASP A 65 9.65 -0.70 -6.24
C ASP A 65 8.77 -0.76 -5.00
N GLU A 66 9.40 -0.60 -3.82
CA GLU A 66 8.68 -0.66 -2.56
C GLU A 66 9.33 0.18 -1.48
N ARG A 67 8.49 0.71 -0.62
CA ARG A 67 8.91 1.47 0.55
C ARG A 67 7.90 1.28 1.66
N TYR A 68 8.41 1.00 2.85
CA TYR A 68 7.60 0.83 4.05
C TYR A 68 8.17 1.67 5.18
N GLU A 69 7.27 2.31 5.92
CA GLU A 69 7.61 3.00 7.15
C GLU A 69 6.57 2.65 8.21
N TYR A 70 7.04 2.31 9.40
CA TYR A 70 6.21 1.99 10.55
C TYR A 70 6.76 2.72 11.78
N ARG A 71 5.98 3.66 12.33
CA ARG A 71 6.38 4.49 13.47
C ARG A 71 7.70 5.25 13.24
N GLY A 72 7.93 5.72 12.03
CA GLY A 72 9.15 6.42 11.66
C GLY A 72 10.35 5.50 11.37
N GLU A 73 10.17 4.19 11.45
CA GLU A 73 11.18 3.21 11.05
C GLU A 73 10.94 2.74 9.62
N LYS A 74 11.94 2.90 8.77
CA LYS A 74 11.94 2.32 7.43
C LYS A 74 12.23 0.84 7.52
N LEU A 75 11.45 0.04 6.82
CA LEU A 75 11.58 -1.41 6.73
C LEU A 75 12.06 -1.80 5.33
N VAL A 76 13.09 -2.60 5.26
CA VAL A 76 13.63 -3.15 3.99
C VAL A 76 13.87 -4.63 4.17
N THR A 77 13.37 -5.43 3.25
CA THR A 77 13.49 -6.89 3.29
C THR A 77 14.50 -7.39 2.27
N THR A 78 15.25 -8.41 2.63
CA THR A 78 16.10 -9.19 1.73
C THR A 78 15.76 -10.65 1.91
N HIS A 79 15.38 -11.30 0.82
CA HIS A 79 15.03 -12.73 0.80
C HIS A 79 16.26 -13.61 0.53
N ASP A 80 16.13 -14.90 0.82
CA ASP A 80 17.12 -15.95 0.55
C ASP A 80 18.48 -15.72 1.23
N VAL A 81 18.49 -15.04 2.35
CA VAL A 81 19.68 -14.82 3.17
C VAL A 81 19.98 -16.09 3.99
N SER A 82 21.24 -16.49 4.09
CA SER A 82 21.67 -17.54 5.01
C SER A 82 21.92 -16.98 6.41
N ALA A 83 21.91 -17.83 7.43
CA ALA A 83 22.27 -17.43 8.79
C ALA A 83 23.71 -16.92 8.86
N GLU A 84 24.62 -17.54 8.12
CA GLU A 84 26.03 -17.15 8.04
C GLU A 84 26.19 -15.75 7.42
N ASP A 85 25.47 -15.45 6.34
CA ASP A 85 25.48 -14.12 5.73
C ASP A 85 24.92 -13.06 6.67
N TYR A 86 23.86 -13.38 7.41
CA TYR A 86 23.32 -12.50 8.46
C TYR A 86 24.38 -12.21 9.52
N ASP A 87 24.98 -13.24 10.11
CA ASP A 87 25.98 -13.09 11.16
C ASP A 87 27.19 -12.30 10.69
N ALA A 88 27.70 -12.59 9.49
CA ALA A 88 28.81 -11.87 8.88
C ALA A 88 28.48 -10.39 8.65
N LYS A 89 27.29 -10.09 8.14
CA LYS A 89 26.82 -8.70 7.90
C LYS A 89 26.71 -7.91 9.19
N VAL A 90 26.09 -8.49 10.21
CA VAL A 90 25.94 -7.85 11.54
C VAL A 90 27.29 -7.62 12.21
N ALA A 91 28.18 -8.62 12.20
CA ALA A 91 29.52 -8.50 12.79
C ALA A 91 30.37 -7.44 12.08
N ALA A 92 30.32 -7.41 10.73
CA ALA A 92 31.03 -6.40 9.94
C ALA A 92 30.55 -4.99 10.27
N ARG A 93 29.21 -4.80 10.37
CA ARG A 93 28.63 -3.49 10.70
C ARG A 93 28.95 -3.05 12.12
N GLU A 94 28.88 -3.95 13.10
CA GLU A 94 29.27 -3.64 14.48
C GLU A 94 30.73 -3.23 14.57
N LYS A 95 31.63 -3.96 13.90
CA LYS A 95 33.07 -3.63 13.84
C LYS A 95 33.29 -2.24 13.24
N GLU A 96 32.66 -1.94 12.13
CA GLU A 96 32.72 -0.62 11.49
C GLU A 96 32.34 0.50 12.46
N LEU A 97 31.16 0.40 13.10
CA LEU A 97 30.65 1.42 14.02
C LEU A 97 31.52 1.58 15.28
N ARG A 98 32.16 0.50 15.77
CA ARG A 98 33.07 0.53 16.91
C ARG A 98 34.43 1.15 16.59
N THR A 99 34.83 1.19 15.33
CA THR A 99 36.13 1.71 14.90
C THR A 99 36.04 3.09 14.23
N LYS A 100 34.86 3.44 13.69
CA LYS A 100 34.63 4.74 13.09
C LYS A 100 34.55 5.83 14.14
N GLN A 101 35.37 6.87 14.03
CA GLN A 101 35.31 8.04 14.90
C GLN A 101 34.09 8.89 14.54
N ARG A 102 33.52 9.56 15.55
CA ARG A 102 32.51 10.58 15.33
C ARG A 102 33.08 11.76 14.59
N VAL A 103 32.26 12.36 13.78
CA VAL A 103 32.53 13.62 13.13
C VAL A 103 31.70 14.71 13.81
N ASN A 104 32.33 15.83 14.18
CA ASN A 104 31.61 16.97 14.68
C ASN A 104 30.81 17.62 13.54
N PRO A 105 29.50 17.80 13.69
CA PRO A 105 28.65 18.32 12.62
C PRO A 105 28.90 19.80 12.27
N VAL A 106 29.61 20.53 13.12
CA VAL A 106 29.86 21.95 12.92
C VAL A 106 31.14 22.21 12.07
N ASP A 107 32.22 21.53 12.40
CA ASP A 107 33.54 21.74 11.76
C ASP A 107 33.97 20.53 10.89
N LEU A 108 33.18 19.46 10.87
CA LEU A 108 33.43 18.23 10.12
C LEU A 108 34.75 17.52 10.50
N GLN A 109 35.28 17.80 11.70
CA GLN A 109 36.50 17.16 12.19
C GLN A 109 36.16 15.88 12.99
N GLU A 110 37.04 14.90 12.90
CA GLU A 110 36.93 13.69 13.70
C GLU A 110 37.17 14.01 15.20
N GLN A 111 36.29 13.48 16.05
CA GLN A 111 36.37 13.65 17.49
C GLN A 111 37.22 12.50 18.07
N THR A 112 38.49 12.78 18.33
CA THR A 112 39.43 11.80 18.88
C THR A 112 38.89 11.11 20.14
N GLY A 113 38.89 9.80 20.16
CA GLY A 113 38.43 8.99 21.29
C GLY A 113 36.91 8.83 21.42
N ARG A 114 36.12 9.39 20.50
CA ARG A 114 34.65 9.17 20.45
C ARG A 114 34.29 8.35 19.23
N MET A 115 33.83 7.11 19.48
CA MET A 115 33.39 6.22 18.40
C MET A 115 31.95 6.54 17.98
N SER A 116 31.59 6.17 16.75
CA SER A 116 30.23 6.35 16.22
C SER A 116 29.21 5.55 17.02
N LEU A 117 29.53 4.33 17.42
CA LEU A 117 28.60 3.45 18.14
C LEU A 117 28.30 3.97 19.55
N GLU A 118 27.02 4.17 19.86
CA GLU A 118 26.52 4.52 21.21
C GLU A 118 26.02 3.30 21.96
N LYS A 119 25.12 2.55 21.33
CA LYS A 119 24.51 1.34 21.90
C LYS A 119 24.44 0.23 20.88
N ALA A 120 24.54 -1.01 21.34
CA ALA A 120 24.30 -2.20 20.56
C ALA A 120 23.62 -3.24 21.43
N PHE A 121 22.43 -3.72 21.02
CA PHE A 121 21.62 -4.66 21.78
C PHE A 121 20.84 -5.60 20.84
N SER A 122 20.30 -6.69 21.40
CA SER A 122 19.53 -7.69 20.66
C SER A 122 18.14 -7.81 21.27
N PRO A 123 17.13 -7.12 20.70
CA PRO A 123 15.77 -7.13 21.25
C PRO A 123 15.15 -8.53 21.34
N VAL A 124 15.36 -9.35 20.32
CA VAL A 124 14.85 -10.73 20.24
C VAL A 124 15.95 -11.66 19.69
N PRO A 125 15.82 -12.98 19.78
CA PRO A 125 16.77 -13.90 19.15
C PRO A 125 16.95 -13.60 17.65
N HIS A 126 18.17 -13.76 17.16
CA HIS A 126 18.55 -13.45 15.77
C HIS A 126 18.23 -12.01 15.34
N SER A 127 18.36 -11.08 16.28
CA SER A 127 18.27 -9.64 15.98
C SER A 127 19.46 -8.87 16.52
N ARG A 128 19.72 -7.71 15.94
CA ARG A 128 20.74 -6.78 16.40
C ARG A 128 20.34 -5.36 16.05
N VAL A 129 20.41 -4.44 17.01
CA VAL A 129 20.15 -3.01 16.81
C VAL A 129 21.36 -2.22 17.22
N PHE A 130 21.74 -1.28 16.38
CA PHE A 130 22.81 -0.30 16.61
C PHE A 130 22.18 1.10 16.73
N VAL A 131 22.59 1.83 17.76
CA VAL A 131 22.36 3.27 17.89
C VAL A 131 23.69 3.95 17.75
N PHE A 132 23.80 4.88 16.81
CA PHE A 132 25.09 5.48 16.51
C PHE A 132 24.95 6.94 16.05
N ASN A 133 26.02 7.66 16.14
CA ASN A 133 26.11 9.03 15.64
C ASN A 133 27.01 9.06 14.41
N ASP A 134 26.39 9.23 13.24
CA ASP A 134 27.08 9.35 11.94
C ASP A 134 26.90 10.78 11.41
N ALA A 135 27.46 11.70 12.12
CA ALA A 135 27.18 13.13 12.08
C ALA A 135 27.48 13.82 10.74
N VAL A 136 26.59 13.65 9.75
CA VAL A 136 26.50 14.58 8.63
C VAL A 136 25.21 15.38 8.78
N ALA A 137 25.32 16.67 9.08
CA ALA A 137 24.24 17.69 9.05
C ALA A 137 22.84 17.18 9.43
N LYS A 138 22.69 16.51 10.59
CA LYS A 138 21.39 16.06 11.09
C LYS A 138 20.71 17.17 11.87
N ALA A 139 19.38 17.12 11.87
CA ALA A 139 18.58 17.98 12.73
C ALA A 139 19.07 17.82 14.18
N VAL A 140 19.32 18.93 14.88
CA VAL A 140 19.79 18.94 16.28
C VAL A 140 18.87 18.13 17.20
N ALA A 141 17.58 17.99 16.82
CA ALA A 141 16.58 17.25 17.57
C ALA A 141 16.74 15.72 17.47
N LEU A 142 17.33 15.17 16.40
CA LEU A 142 17.47 13.74 16.15
C LEU A 142 18.93 13.37 15.83
N PRO A 143 19.84 13.42 16.82
CA PRO A 143 21.27 13.28 16.58
C PRO A 143 21.75 11.86 16.34
N PHE A 144 20.92 10.86 16.60
CA PHE A 144 21.30 9.45 16.49
C PHE A 144 20.59 8.75 15.35
N ASP A 145 21.35 7.99 14.58
CA ASP A 145 20.83 6.97 13.67
C ASP A 145 20.57 5.69 14.45
N THR A 146 19.59 4.95 13.95
CA THR A 146 19.39 3.57 14.35
C THR A 146 19.41 2.69 13.12
N GLU A 147 20.03 1.54 13.24
CA GLU A 147 20.04 0.50 12.24
C GLU A 147 19.85 -0.84 12.94
N GLY A 148 18.79 -1.53 12.53
CA GLY A 148 18.44 -2.80 13.13
C GLY A 148 18.33 -3.91 12.09
N TYR A 149 18.52 -5.13 12.55
CA TYR A 149 18.51 -6.36 11.77
C TYR A 149 17.69 -7.41 12.50
N LEU A 150 16.80 -8.08 11.79
CA LEU A 150 16.07 -9.25 12.28
C LEU A 150 16.11 -10.33 11.21
N PHE A 151 16.60 -11.51 11.58
CA PHE A 151 16.69 -12.66 10.69
C PHE A 151 15.73 -13.76 11.11
N ALA A 152 14.88 -14.19 10.19
CA ALA A 152 13.99 -15.34 10.37
C ALA A 152 13.64 -15.98 9.02
N ASN A 153 13.54 -17.29 8.95
CA ASN A 153 13.09 -18.04 7.77
C ASN A 153 13.78 -17.60 6.46
N ARG A 154 15.10 -17.44 6.46
CA ARG A 154 15.92 -16.98 5.32
C ARG A 154 15.57 -15.57 4.84
N THR A 155 14.87 -14.80 5.66
CA THR A 155 14.50 -13.43 5.40
C THR A 155 15.21 -12.51 6.38
N LEU A 156 15.87 -11.49 5.89
CA LEU A 156 16.48 -10.43 6.66
C LEU A 156 15.64 -9.17 6.56
N VAL A 157 15.07 -8.74 7.67
CA VAL A 157 14.41 -7.44 7.80
C VAL A 157 15.41 -6.46 8.39
N ARG A 158 15.69 -5.38 7.66
CA ARG A 158 16.51 -4.26 8.14
C ARG A 158 15.60 -3.08 8.45
N THR A 159 15.82 -2.47 9.61
CA THR A 159 15.12 -1.25 10.02
C THR A 159 16.11 -0.09 10.09
N THR A 160 15.67 1.13 9.77
CA THR A 160 16.46 2.35 9.94
C THR A 160 15.59 3.50 10.38
N SER A 161 16.05 4.30 11.35
CA SER A 161 15.33 5.47 11.85
C SER A 161 16.31 6.52 12.41
N LEU A 162 15.76 7.62 12.87
CA LEU A 162 16.47 8.65 13.64
C LEU A 162 15.81 8.77 15.00
N ILE A 163 16.60 8.90 16.07
CA ILE A 163 16.08 9.11 17.42
C ILE A 163 16.70 10.34 18.10
N GLY A 164 15.93 10.96 18.98
CA GLY A 164 16.37 12.05 19.83
C GLY A 164 17.24 11.58 21.00
N ALA A 165 17.99 12.50 21.58
CA ALA A 165 18.80 12.22 22.76
C ALA A 165 17.94 11.82 23.98
N ASP A 166 16.73 12.33 24.07
CA ASP A 166 15.74 12.02 25.11
C ASP A 166 15.19 10.58 25.04
N VAL A 167 15.31 9.95 23.89
CA VAL A 167 14.88 8.57 23.63
C VAL A 167 16.00 7.54 23.85
N LEU A 168 17.25 7.99 23.81
CA LEU A 168 18.43 7.11 23.82
C LEU A 168 18.44 6.09 24.97
N ASP A 169 18.04 6.49 26.18
CA ASP A 169 18.04 5.60 27.35
C ASP A 169 16.91 4.55 27.28
N ARG A 170 15.84 4.85 26.58
CA ARG A 170 14.67 3.97 26.38
C ARG A 170 14.71 3.18 25.07
N ALA A 171 15.73 3.42 24.24
CA ALA A 171 15.82 2.80 22.92
C ALA A 171 15.65 1.29 22.97
N GLU A 172 16.34 0.62 23.92
CA GLU A 172 16.27 -0.84 24.05
C GLU A 172 14.84 -1.35 24.27
N SER A 173 14.08 -0.72 25.17
CA SER A 173 12.69 -1.11 25.44
C SER A 173 11.75 -0.83 24.28
N ILE A 174 11.96 0.26 23.53
CA ILE A 174 11.15 0.63 22.35
C ILE A 174 11.38 -0.40 21.24
N TYR A 175 12.63 -0.73 20.97
CA TYR A 175 12.97 -1.72 19.94
C TYR A 175 12.56 -3.14 20.34
N ASP A 176 12.61 -3.50 21.63
CA ASP A 176 12.09 -4.77 22.13
C ASP A 176 10.58 -4.93 21.81
N ASP A 177 9.77 -3.90 22.05
CA ASP A 177 8.34 -3.91 21.69
C ASP A 177 8.13 -4.04 20.18
N THR A 178 8.83 -3.25 19.37
CA THR A 178 8.69 -3.28 17.90
C THR A 178 9.12 -4.63 17.33
N TYR A 179 10.28 -5.15 17.74
CA TYR A 179 10.84 -6.38 17.18
C TYR A 179 10.06 -7.63 17.53
N ARG A 180 9.43 -7.69 18.70
CA ARG A 180 8.51 -8.78 19.08
C ARG A 180 7.26 -8.83 18.20
N ARG A 181 6.90 -7.73 17.59
CA ARG A 181 5.73 -7.61 16.69
C ARG A 181 6.05 -7.96 15.24
N ILE A 182 7.32 -7.89 14.83
CA ILE A 182 7.72 -8.25 13.47
C ILE A 182 7.65 -9.76 13.30
N LYS A 183 6.81 -10.21 12.37
CA LYS A 183 6.68 -11.62 12.00
C LYS A 183 6.96 -11.78 10.52
N VAL A 184 7.93 -12.59 10.17
CA VAL A 184 8.25 -12.96 8.80
C VAL A 184 7.18 -13.93 8.27
N ARG A 185 6.74 -13.74 7.04
CA ARG A 185 5.71 -14.56 6.38
C ARG A 185 5.99 -14.71 4.88
N ASP A 186 5.36 -15.67 4.27
CA ASP A 186 5.20 -15.70 2.81
C ASP A 186 4.32 -14.53 2.36
N ASN A 187 4.73 -13.84 1.31
CA ASN A 187 4.03 -12.65 0.80
C ASN A 187 2.59 -12.94 0.33
N TRP A 188 2.33 -14.15 -0.18
CA TRP A 188 0.99 -14.57 -0.61
C TRP A 188 0.11 -15.08 0.54
N ALA A 189 0.67 -15.31 1.72
CA ALA A 189 -0.08 -15.67 2.92
C ALA A 189 -0.63 -14.40 3.58
N VAL A 190 -1.88 -14.04 3.30
CA VAL A 190 -2.54 -12.88 3.92
C VAL A 190 -2.75 -13.15 5.42
N PRO A 191 -2.19 -12.33 6.33
CA PRO A 191 -2.37 -12.55 7.77
C PRO A 191 -3.80 -12.27 8.21
N THR A 192 -4.28 -13.03 9.17
CA THR A 192 -5.61 -12.86 9.77
C THR A 192 -5.59 -12.00 11.04
N GLU A 193 -4.41 -11.80 11.61
CA GLU A 193 -4.20 -10.97 12.80
C GLU A 193 -4.10 -9.48 12.45
N SER A 194 -4.39 -8.61 13.42
CA SER A 194 -4.16 -7.17 13.27
C SER A 194 -2.68 -6.88 13.00
N GLY A 195 -2.38 -5.96 12.08
CA GLY A 195 -1.01 -5.59 11.77
C GLY A 195 -0.83 -4.91 10.42
N PHE A 196 0.35 -4.34 10.26
CA PHE A 196 0.82 -3.62 9.08
C PHE A 196 1.69 -4.55 8.22
N CYS A 197 1.24 -4.85 7.00
CA CYS A 197 1.99 -5.69 6.05
C CYS A 197 3.07 -4.92 5.31
N PHE A 198 4.24 -5.54 5.22
CA PHE A 198 5.35 -5.14 4.37
C PHE A 198 5.87 -6.37 3.60
N ASP A 199 6.83 -6.19 2.71
CA ASP A 199 7.42 -7.30 1.96
C ASP A 199 8.04 -8.34 2.90
N GLY A 200 7.64 -9.60 2.75
CA GLY A 200 8.12 -10.71 3.57
C GLY A 200 7.67 -10.70 5.03
N GLY A 201 6.81 -9.75 5.47
CA GLY A 201 6.46 -9.67 6.88
C GLY A 201 5.17 -8.94 7.23
N VAL A 202 4.90 -8.92 8.53
CA VAL A 202 3.86 -8.11 9.16
C VAL A 202 4.36 -7.58 10.50
N VAL A 203 4.09 -6.31 10.80
CA VAL A 203 4.23 -5.78 12.16
C VAL A 203 2.88 -5.93 12.83
N ALA A 204 2.76 -6.91 13.73
CA ALA A 204 1.51 -7.23 14.42
C ALA A 204 1.09 -6.14 15.41
N GLY A 205 -0.21 -5.94 15.55
CA GLY A 205 -0.79 -4.99 16.51
C GLY A 205 -1.73 -3.96 15.87
N PRO A 206 -2.33 -3.10 16.71
CA PRO A 206 -3.29 -2.10 16.25
C PRO A 206 -2.64 -1.06 15.33
N SER A 207 -3.48 -0.34 14.58
CA SER A 207 -3.05 0.80 13.78
C SER A 207 -2.40 1.86 14.65
N THR A 208 -1.37 2.50 14.10
CA THR A 208 -0.67 3.61 14.74
C THR A 208 -0.46 4.73 13.73
N TYR A 209 -0.15 5.92 14.20
CA TYR A 209 0.33 6.99 13.32
C TYR A 209 1.71 6.66 12.76
N SER A 210 2.04 7.25 11.62
CA SER A 210 3.28 7.02 10.85
C SER A 210 3.39 5.59 10.31
N GLU A 211 2.30 5.11 9.71
CA GLU A 211 2.29 3.93 8.86
C GLU A 211 2.24 4.39 7.40
N GLU A 212 3.30 4.13 6.67
CA GLU A 212 3.39 4.50 5.25
C GLU A 212 3.83 3.29 4.41
N VAL A 213 3.17 3.10 3.28
CA VAL A 213 3.57 2.13 2.27
C VAL A 213 3.43 2.70 0.88
N SER A 214 4.43 2.45 0.05
CA SER A 214 4.39 2.66 -1.39
C SER A 214 4.86 1.38 -2.05
N GLN A 215 4.01 0.77 -2.88
CA GLN A 215 4.39 -0.39 -3.70
C GLN A 215 4.05 -0.14 -5.16
N SER A 216 4.96 -0.54 -6.03
CA SER A 216 4.79 -0.53 -7.47
C SER A 216 4.87 -1.96 -8.01
N PHE A 217 3.95 -2.32 -8.89
CA PHE A 217 3.84 -3.65 -9.47
C PHE A 217 3.95 -3.58 -10.99
N ALA A 218 4.97 -4.21 -11.56
CA ALA A 218 5.02 -4.49 -12.98
C ALA A 218 3.97 -5.58 -13.29
N LEU A 219 2.80 -5.17 -13.81
CA LEU A 219 1.67 -6.09 -14.06
C LEU A 219 1.98 -7.08 -15.17
N MET A 220 2.84 -6.70 -16.10
CA MET A 220 3.35 -7.55 -17.18
C MET A 220 4.86 -7.30 -17.31
N PRO A 221 5.72 -8.13 -16.70
CA PRO A 221 7.16 -7.99 -16.81
C PRO A 221 7.63 -7.90 -18.28
N GLY A 222 8.53 -6.98 -18.55
CA GLY A 222 9.00 -6.70 -19.93
C GLY A 222 8.09 -5.81 -20.79
N ARG A 223 6.93 -5.38 -20.27
CA ARG A 223 6.05 -4.39 -20.90
C ARG A 223 5.77 -3.23 -19.95
N PRO A 224 5.56 -2.01 -20.46
CA PRO A 224 5.26 -0.85 -19.63
C PRO A 224 3.81 -0.92 -19.09
N ALA A 225 3.61 -1.67 -18.02
CA ALA A 225 2.35 -1.82 -17.34
C ALA A 225 2.61 -1.80 -15.82
N LEU A 226 2.41 -0.65 -15.18
CA LEU A 226 2.75 -0.41 -13.78
C LEU A 226 1.50 0.01 -13.00
N LEU A 227 1.26 -0.68 -11.88
CA LEU A 227 0.33 -0.25 -10.84
C LEU A 227 1.13 0.29 -9.66
N VAL A 228 0.78 1.45 -9.16
CA VAL A 228 1.38 2.05 -7.96
C VAL A 228 0.30 2.29 -6.92
N ILE A 229 0.51 1.84 -5.71
CA ILE A 229 -0.38 2.07 -4.56
C ILE A 229 0.43 2.71 -3.45
N LYS A 230 -0.03 3.86 -2.94
CA LYS A 230 0.58 4.57 -1.82
C LYS A 230 -0.46 4.81 -0.75
N LEU A 231 -0.10 4.48 0.47
CA LEU A 231 -0.91 4.69 1.68
C LEU A 231 -0.05 5.41 2.71
N ARG A 232 -0.61 6.41 3.36
CA ARG A 232 0.02 7.12 4.49
C ARG A 232 -1.06 7.70 5.40
N ASP A 233 -0.69 8.16 6.55
CA ASP A 233 -1.60 8.92 7.40
C ASP A 233 -2.21 10.09 6.62
N ALA A 234 -3.52 10.31 6.80
CA ALA A 234 -4.19 11.48 6.28
C ALA A 234 -3.88 12.70 7.16
N VAL A 235 -3.75 13.86 6.54
CA VAL A 235 -3.57 15.16 7.21
C VAL A 235 -4.59 16.16 6.69
N ASP A 236 -4.89 17.21 7.47
CA ASP A 236 -5.95 18.18 7.13
C ASP A 236 -5.78 18.79 5.73
N VAL A 237 -4.56 19.05 5.31
CA VAL A 237 -4.28 19.63 3.99
C VAL A 237 -4.71 18.70 2.83
N ASP A 238 -4.82 17.40 3.06
CA ASP A 238 -5.26 16.45 2.03
C ASP A 238 -6.72 16.66 1.65
N LEU A 239 -7.56 17.08 2.60
CA LEU A 239 -8.96 17.39 2.38
C LEU A 239 -9.15 18.61 1.47
N GLU A 240 -8.17 19.50 1.43
CA GLU A 240 -8.20 20.74 0.64
C GLU A 240 -7.64 20.56 -0.77
N GLN A 241 -7.04 19.41 -1.08
CA GLN A 241 -6.38 19.13 -2.35
C GLN A 241 -7.01 17.96 -3.11
N PRO A 242 -8.30 18.08 -3.52
CA PRO A 242 -8.91 17.04 -4.32
C PRO A 242 -8.20 16.90 -5.67
N LEU A 243 -8.19 15.70 -6.22
CA LEU A 243 -7.56 15.39 -7.50
C LEU A 243 -8.10 16.31 -8.61
N THR A 244 -9.39 16.63 -8.58
CA THR A 244 -10.07 17.47 -9.57
C THR A 244 -9.67 18.95 -9.52
N ARG A 245 -9.13 19.44 -8.40
CA ARG A 245 -8.61 20.82 -8.29
C ARG A 245 -7.45 21.06 -9.25
N ASN A 246 -6.56 20.09 -9.38
CA ASN A 246 -5.39 20.18 -10.24
C ASN A 246 -5.71 19.97 -11.73
N LEU A 247 -6.91 19.44 -12.04
CA LEU A 247 -7.33 19.18 -13.43
C LEU A 247 -7.42 20.45 -14.28
N ARG A 248 -7.76 21.60 -13.69
CA ARG A 248 -7.83 22.84 -14.45
C ARG A 248 -6.46 23.23 -14.99
N ALA A 249 -5.41 23.16 -14.16
CA ALA A 249 -4.04 23.43 -14.57
C ALA A 249 -3.53 22.38 -15.57
N LEU A 250 -3.84 21.09 -15.32
CA LEU A 250 -3.49 20.00 -16.22
C LEU A 250 -4.19 20.14 -17.57
N ARG A 251 -5.50 20.46 -17.60
CA ARG A 251 -6.24 20.74 -18.86
C ARG A 251 -5.62 21.89 -19.65
N ALA A 252 -5.21 22.98 -18.99
CA ALA A 252 -4.53 24.08 -19.65
C ALA A 252 -3.22 23.64 -20.33
N THR A 253 -2.50 22.70 -19.73
CA THR A 253 -1.29 22.11 -20.32
C THR A 253 -1.65 21.14 -21.47
N LEU A 254 -2.64 20.28 -21.27
CA LEU A 254 -3.09 19.31 -22.27
C LEU A 254 -3.74 19.98 -23.49
N ASN A 255 -4.43 21.09 -23.32
CA ASN A 255 -5.02 21.88 -24.42
C ASN A 255 -3.97 22.43 -25.40
N ARG A 256 -2.69 22.49 -25.00
CA ARG A 256 -1.58 22.80 -25.91
C ARG A 256 -1.21 21.62 -26.81
N MET A 257 -1.81 20.46 -26.60
CA MET A 257 -1.58 19.22 -27.33
C MET A 257 -2.91 18.69 -27.94
N PRO A 258 -3.61 19.48 -28.79
CA PRO A 258 -4.93 19.10 -29.27
C PRO A 258 -4.87 17.81 -30.11
N GLY A 259 -5.85 16.93 -29.88
CA GLY A 259 -5.93 15.62 -30.56
C GLY A 259 -5.00 14.54 -30.01
N ARG A 260 -4.12 14.86 -29.07
CA ARG A 260 -3.18 13.90 -28.48
C ARG A 260 -3.65 13.29 -27.15
N TYR A 261 -4.75 13.79 -26.57
CA TYR A 261 -5.29 13.22 -25.34
C TYR A 261 -6.82 13.17 -25.35
N SER A 262 -7.36 12.24 -24.57
CA SER A 262 -8.78 12.20 -24.21
C SER A 262 -8.94 11.87 -22.72
N ILE A 263 -9.95 12.47 -22.08
CA ILE A 263 -10.37 12.08 -20.74
C ILE A 263 -11.42 10.98 -20.94
N LEU A 264 -11.09 9.76 -20.52
CA LEU A 264 -11.97 8.60 -20.65
C LEU A 264 -13.05 8.59 -19.58
N ARG A 265 -12.63 8.91 -18.35
CA ARG A 265 -13.52 8.97 -17.19
C ARG A 265 -12.98 9.95 -16.16
N GLN A 266 -13.90 10.66 -15.49
CA GLN A 266 -13.62 11.53 -14.37
C GLN A 266 -14.83 11.50 -13.43
N GLY A 267 -14.59 11.35 -12.14
CA GLY A 267 -15.70 11.33 -11.18
C GLY A 267 -15.28 10.95 -9.77
N LYS A 268 -16.30 10.71 -8.96
CA LYS A 268 -16.17 10.19 -7.62
C LYS A 268 -16.41 8.69 -7.62
N ARG A 269 -15.74 7.97 -6.73
CA ARG A 269 -16.01 6.56 -6.46
C ARG A 269 -15.72 6.22 -5.02
N GLN A 270 -16.17 5.05 -4.59
CA GLN A 270 -15.79 4.45 -3.32
C GLN A 270 -14.62 3.48 -3.53
N VAL A 271 -13.62 3.52 -2.64
CA VAL A 271 -12.52 2.56 -2.61
C VAL A 271 -12.17 2.23 -1.16
N ALA A 272 -12.12 0.95 -0.80
CA ALA A 272 -11.84 0.49 0.56
C ALA A 272 -12.70 1.18 1.64
N GLY A 273 -13.94 1.55 1.30
CA GLY A 273 -14.85 2.29 2.21
C GLY A 273 -14.60 3.79 2.31
N MET A 274 -13.69 4.34 1.51
CA MET A 274 -13.37 5.76 1.50
C MET A 274 -13.91 6.46 0.25
N ASP A 275 -14.32 7.72 0.40
CA ASP A 275 -14.63 8.60 -0.73
C ASP A 275 -13.35 8.93 -1.50
N ALA A 276 -13.36 8.76 -2.81
CA ALA A 276 -12.22 9.01 -3.68
C ALA A 276 -12.65 9.75 -4.95
N GLU A 277 -11.70 10.40 -5.59
CA GLU A 277 -11.83 10.96 -6.92
C GLU A 277 -10.93 10.22 -7.90
N GLU A 278 -11.39 10.06 -9.15
CA GLU A 278 -10.59 9.44 -10.20
C GLU A 278 -10.56 10.29 -11.47
N VAL A 279 -9.46 10.19 -12.20
CA VAL A 279 -9.29 10.77 -13.53
C VAL A 279 -8.48 9.82 -14.39
N LEU A 280 -9.02 9.50 -15.57
CA LEU A 280 -8.49 8.52 -16.49
C LEU A 280 -8.24 9.18 -17.84
N PHE A 281 -6.99 9.11 -18.31
CA PHE A 281 -6.56 9.68 -19.59
C PHE A 281 -6.08 8.63 -20.56
N ALA A 282 -6.37 8.84 -21.83
CA ALA A 282 -5.63 8.24 -22.95
C ALA A 282 -4.79 9.32 -23.64
N LEU A 283 -3.54 9.00 -23.91
CA LEU A 283 -2.61 9.85 -24.64
C LEU A 283 -2.16 9.10 -25.89
N ARG A 284 -2.09 9.80 -27.02
CA ARG A 284 -1.70 9.24 -28.32
C ARG A 284 -0.56 10.04 -28.91
N ASP A 285 0.48 9.35 -29.35
CA ASP A 285 1.60 9.95 -30.06
C ASP A 285 2.04 9.03 -31.22
N GLY A 286 1.58 9.37 -32.42
CA GLY A 286 1.72 8.49 -33.58
C GLY A 286 1.04 7.14 -33.38
N ALA A 287 1.81 6.06 -33.45
CA ALA A 287 1.36 4.69 -33.22
C ALA A 287 1.33 4.28 -31.72
N VAL A 288 1.82 5.15 -30.84
CA VAL A 288 1.87 4.86 -29.39
C VAL A 288 0.63 5.36 -28.70
N THR A 289 -0.06 4.48 -27.99
CA THR A 289 -1.17 4.83 -27.10
C THR A 289 -0.79 4.46 -25.67
N VAL A 290 -0.96 5.40 -24.74
CA VAL A 290 -0.70 5.19 -23.32
C VAL A 290 -1.91 5.58 -22.49
N TYR A 291 -2.14 4.86 -21.38
CA TYR A 291 -3.17 5.21 -20.41
C TYR A 291 -2.53 5.64 -19.10
N ARG A 292 -3.10 6.67 -18.48
CA ARG A 292 -2.70 7.26 -17.22
C ARG A 292 -3.93 7.43 -16.35
N PHE A 293 -4.09 6.55 -15.40
CA PHE A 293 -5.25 6.52 -14.52
C PHE A 293 -4.81 6.84 -13.10
N TYR A 294 -5.53 7.73 -12.47
CA TYR A 294 -5.23 8.24 -11.15
C TYR A 294 -6.47 8.18 -10.27
N LEU A 295 -6.27 7.77 -9.03
CA LEU A 295 -7.26 7.82 -7.97
C LEU A 295 -6.62 8.46 -6.74
N LEU A 296 -7.41 9.27 -6.04
CA LEU A 296 -7.04 9.87 -4.76
C LEU A 296 -8.22 9.79 -3.80
N ALA A 297 -8.04 9.09 -2.70
CA ALA A 297 -8.86 9.17 -1.50
C ALA A 297 -8.07 9.98 -0.46
N PRO A 298 -8.56 11.15 -0.03
CA PRO A 298 -7.83 12.00 0.92
C PRO A 298 -7.67 11.34 2.29
N GLY A 299 -8.53 10.36 2.61
CA GLY A 299 -8.56 9.74 3.92
C GLY A 299 -9.26 10.60 4.97
N ASN A 300 -9.06 10.27 6.23
CA ASN A 300 -9.62 11.00 7.35
C ASN A 300 -8.56 11.23 8.44
N PRO A 301 -8.12 12.48 8.67
CA PRO A 301 -7.09 12.79 9.67
C PRO A 301 -7.48 12.43 11.11
N ALA A 302 -8.77 12.24 11.39
CA ALA A 302 -9.26 11.89 12.72
C ALA A 302 -9.13 10.39 13.04
N THR A 303 -8.75 9.55 12.06
CA THR A 303 -8.61 8.11 12.26
C THR A 303 -7.48 7.53 11.41
N VAL A 304 -6.74 6.58 11.95
CA VAL A 304 -5.71 5.81 11.23
C VAL A 304 -6.29 4.71 10.32
N GLU A 305 -7.61 4.48 10.41
CA GLU A 305 -8.31 3.44 9.65
C GLU A 305 -8.62 3.86 8.21
N GLN A 306 -8.61 5.16 7.95
CA GLN A 306 -8.88 5.75 6.64
C GLN A 306 -7.64 6.54 6.17
N PRO A 307 -6.60 5.85 5.71
CA PRO A 307 -5.37 6.49 5.26
C PRO A 307 -5.58 7.32 3.99
N HIS A 308 -4.76 8.34 3.81
CA HIS A 308 -4.59 8.95 2.50
C HIS A 308 -4.13 7.88 1.52
N THR A 309 -4.92 7.65 0.47
CA THR A 309 -4.68 6.57 -0.49
C THR A 309 -4.58 7.14 -1.89
N SER A 310 -3.48 6.89 -2.57
CA SER A 310 -3.36 7.17 -4.00
C SER A 310 -3.06 5.90 -4.78
N VAL A 311 -3.72 5.77 -5.94
CA VAL A 311 -3.49 4.67 -6.87
C VAL A 311 -3.24 5.23 -8.26
N GLU A 312 -2.20 4.72 -8.91
CA GLU A 312 -1.85 5.08 -10.28
C GLU A 312 -1.74 3.81 -11.13
N LEU A 313 -2.37 3.81 -12.31
CA LEU A 313 -2.18 2.77 -13.31
C LEU A 313 -1.57 3.41 -14.57
N LEU A 314 -0.39 2.97 -14.91
CA LEU A 314 0.42 3.50 -15.99
C LEU A 314 0.61 2.40 -17.04
N LEU A 315 -0.13 2.48 -18.15
CA LEU A 315 -0.04 1.51 -19.24
C LEU A 315 0.58 2.17 -20.47
N GLY A 316 1.63 1.57 -21.01
CA GLY A 316 2.45 2.14 -22.07
C GLY A 316 3.50 3.15 -21.55
N ALA A 317 4.51 3.40 -22.35
CA ALA A 317 5.55 4.42 -22.14
C ALA A 317 5.44 5.51 -23.21
N PRO A 318 5.92 6.74 -22.95
CA PRO A 318 6.03 7.76 -23.98
C PRO A 318 6.84 7.26 -25.18
N ALA A 319 6.51 7.77 -26.38
CA ALA A 319 7.31 7.48 -27.56
C ALA A 319 8.75 7.97 -27.38
N ARG A 320 9.72 7.12 -27.71
CA ARG A 320 11.15 7.38 -27.61
C ARG A 320 11.87 6.70 -28.77
N ASP A 321 12.96 7.29 -29.23
CA ASP A 321 13.73 6.77 -30.37
C ASP A 321 14.37 5.40 -30.08
N ASP A 322 14.66 5.11 -28.80
CA ASP A 322 15.27 3.84 -28.35
C ASP A 322 14.25 2.74 -28.04
N LEU A 323 12.94 3.02 -28.11
CA LEU A 323 11.88 2.07 -27.80
C LEU A 323 10.89 1.92 -28.97
N PRO A 324 10.81 0.75 -29.62
CA PRO A 324 9.88 0.51 -30.71
C PRO A 324 8.43 0.79 -30.30
N PRO A 325 7.60 1.42 -31.17
CA PRO A 325 6.22 1.79 -30.85
C PRO A 325 5.36 0.64 -30.32
N GLU A 326 5.53 -0.58 -30.83
CA GLU A 326 4.80 -1.77 -30.37
C GLU A 326 5.19 -2.21 -28.96
N LYS A 327 6.36 -1.85 -28.49
CA LYS A 327 6.81 -2.07 -27.11
C LYS A 327 6.45 -0.89 -26.19
N ALA A 328 6.39 0.31 -26.74
CA ALA A 328 6.02 1.52 -26.01
C ALA A 328 4.50 1.61 -25.75
N THR A 329 3.68 1.20 -26.72
CA THR A 329 2.22 1.27 -26.58
C THR A 329 1.69 0.39 -25.45
N SER A 330 0.54 0.76 -24.87
CA SER A 330 -0.16 -0.05 -23.87
C SER A 330 -0.33 -1.51 -24.34
N PRO A 331 -0.13 -2.50 -23.47
CA PRO A 331 -0.32 -3.91 -23.82
C PRO A 331 -1.81 -4.29 -24.02
N VAL A 332 -2.73 -3.41 -23.67
CA VAL A 332 -4.19 -3.57 -23.81
C VAL A 332 -4.79 -2.33 -24.46
N ASP A 333 -5.97 -2.50 -25.07
CA ASP A 333 -6.78 -1.39 -25.60
C ASP A 333 -7.48 -0.61 -24.48
N GLU A 334 -8.33 0.36 -24.85
CA GLU A 334 -9.05 1.22 -23.92
C GLU A 334 -10.00 0.42 -23.02
N ALA A 335 -10.75 -0.54 -23.60
CA ALA A 335 -11.67 -1.37 -22.84
C ALA A 335 -10.91 -2.27 -21.85
N GLY A 336 -9.81 -2.86 -22.29
CA GLY A 336 -8.92 -3.64 -21.42
C GLY A 336 -8.29 -2.81 -20.31
N ALA A 337 -7.86 -1.58 -20.59
CA ALA A 337 -7.31 -0.68 -19.58
C ALA A 337 -8.33 -0.30 -18.51
N LEU A 338 -9.57 0.03 -18.92
CA LEU A 338 -10.67 0.32 -17.99
C LEU A 338 -11.03 -0.91 -17.16
N GLN A 339 -11.05 -2.09 -17.76
CA GLN A 339 -11.29 -3.35 -17.07
C GLN A 339 -10.23 -3.61 -15.99
N VAL A 340 -8.93 -3.42 -16.30
CA VAL A 340 -7.84 -3.56 -15.33
C VAL A 340 -8.04 -2.63 -14.15
N TRP A 341 -8.30 -1.36 -14.43
CA TRP A 341 -8.53 -0.35 -13.41
C TRP A 341 -9.67 -0.72 -12.48
N ASP A 342 -10.82 -1.03 -13.05
CA ASP A 342 -12.01 -1.33 -12.25
C ASP A 342 -11.85 -2.63 -11.46
N THR A 343 -11.26 -3.67 -12.04
CA THR A 343 -11.04 -4.95 -11.35
C THR A 343 -10.10 -4.79 -10.16
N LEU A 344 -8.95 -4.14 -10.36
CA LEU A 344 -7.96 -3.97 -9.28
C LEU A 344 -8.48 -3.06 -8.16
N LEU A 345 -9.14 -1.94 -8.50
CA LEU A 345 -9.69 -1.03 -7.50
C LEU A 345 -10.90 -1.61 -6.74
N ASN A 346 -11.77 -2.34 -7.42
CA ASN A 346 -12.91 -2.99 -6.76
C ASN A 346 -12.46 -4.10 -5.79
N SER A 347 -11.25 -4.62 -5.99
CA SER A 347 -10.64 -5.61 -5.09
C SER A 347 -9.95 -4.97 -3.88
N LEU A 348 -9.64 -3.66 -3.92
CA LEU A 348 -8.99 -2.96 -2.82
C LEU A 348 -9.97 -2.78 -1.65
N ARG A 349 -9.59 -3.31 -0.51
CA ARG A 349 -10.43 -3.37 0.68
C ARG A 349 -9.61 -3.39 1.97
N ALA A 350 -10.23 -3.02 3.08
CA ALA A 350 -9.64 -3.26 4.39
C ALA A 350 -9.37 -4.77 4.56
N ARG A 351 -8.20 -5.12 5.06
CA ARG A 351 -7.87 -6.51 5.37
C ARG A 351 -8.66 -6.94 6.61
N PRO A 352 -9.37 -8.07 6.61
CA PRO A 352 -10.10 -8.55 7.77
C PRO A 352 -9.19 -8.65 9.00
N GLY A 353 -9.59 -8.05 10.10
CA GLY A 353 -8.83 -8.04 11.35
C GLY A 353 -7.57 -7.16 11.35
N ALA A 354 -7.31 -6.36 10.32
CA ALA A 354 -6.10 -5.52 10.25
C ALA A 354 -6.11 -4.32 11.21
N ILE A 355 -7.31 -3.90 11.61
CA ILE A 355 -7.59 -2.71 12.43
C ILE A 355 -8.12 -3.17 13.77
#